data_388071ff47ec229d9eee214f625611c0
#
_entry.id   388071ff47ec229d9eee214f625611c0
#
_cell.length_a   1.000
_cell.length_b   1.000
_cell.length_c   1.000
_cell.angle_alpha   90.00
_cell.angle_beta   90.00
_cell.angle_gamma   90.00
#
_symmetry.space_group_name_H-M   'P 1'
#
loop_
_entity.id
_entity.type
_entity.pdbx_description
1 polymer ?
#
loop_
_entity_poly.entity_id
_entity_poly.type
_entity_poly.pdbx_seq_one_letter_code
_entity_poly.pdbx_strand_id
1 'polypeptide(L)'
;MTILDLFSLRGKTGLVIGGSKGIGKGIAQSLAAAGASVVISSRSQMDCDKSAAAITESTGSRCIGIAADISTKGGVEVLVAQTVATLGHIDILVNSAGTTVRKPTVDFTEEDWDRVQNVQLKGVFLACQAVGRHMIESQIKGRIINVSSINARVVARPDIVSYVAAKGAVMQMTKALAVEWAQYGITVNALAPGFFETELTKVLMEAPAIREELLRHIPAKRFGDPETDFAGISICLASDASQYTTGQIFYVDGGYTCI
;
A
#
# COMPACT_ATOMS: atom_id res chain seq x y z
N MET A 1 15.90 4.72 -25.86
CA MET A 1 14.99 4.31 -24.80
C MET A 1 14.00 3.34 -25.42
N THR A 2 13.95 2.11 -24.92
CA THR A 2 12.97 1.10 -25.33
C THR A 2 11.67 1.28 -24.52
N ILE A 3 10.57 0.68 -24.93
CA ILE A 3 9.32 0.74 -24.16
C ILE A 3 9.49 0.12 -22.77
N LEU A 4 10.36 -0.86 -22.62
CA LEU A 4 10.65 -1.52 -21.35
C LEU A 4 11.43 -0.60 -20.37
N ASP A 5 12.21 0.34 -20.89
CA ASP A 5 12.93 1.30 -20.05
C ASP A 5 11.98 2.19 -19.24
N LEU A 6 10.73 2.38 -19.71
CA LEU A 6 9.68 3.13 -18.99
C LEU A 6 9.31 2.48 -17.65
N PHE A 7 9.48 1.15 -17.51
CA PHE A 7 9.18 0.41 -16.29
C PHE A 7 10.37 0.33 -15.32
N SER A 8 11.55 0.82 -15.72
CA SER A 8 12.74 0.79 -14.88
C SER A 8 12.60 1.76 -13.69
N LEU A 9 12.93 1.26 -12.51
CA LEU A 9 12.99 2.07 -11.29
C LEU A 9 14.43 2.35 -10.83
N ARG A 10 15.42 2.13 -11.71
CA ARG A 10 16.83 2.41 -11.40
C ARG A 10 17.03 3.88 -11.05
N GLY A 11 17.70 4.13 -9.93
CA GLY A 11 17.92 5.47 -9.39
C GLY A 11 16.72 6.09 -8.67
N LYS A 12 15.58 5.38 -8.61
CA LYS A 12 14.42 5.80 -7.84
C LYS A 12 14.50 5.31 -6.40
N THR A 13 13.88 6.06 -5.51
CA THR A 13 13.77 5.72 -4.10
C THR A 13 12.31 5.59 -3.69
N GLY A 14 11.99 4.49 -2.98
CA GLY A 14 10.65 4.16 -2.53
C GLY A 14 10.54 4.10 -1.01
N LEU A 15 9.46 4.65 -0.46
CA LEU A 15 9.01 4.42 0.91
C LEU A 15 7.75 3.55 0.88
N VAL A 16 7.83 2.34 1.47
CA VAL A 16 6.69 1.42 1.58
C VAL A 16 6.28 1.28 3.04
N ILE A 17 5.22 1.95 3.41
CA ILE A 17 4.61 1.89 4.75
C ILE A 17 3.74 0.62 4.84
N GLY A 18 3.98 -0.22 5.86
CA GLY A 18 3.41 -1.57 5.94
C GLY A 18 4.20 -2.59 5.09
N GLY A 19 5.48 -2.30 4.80
CA GLY A 19 6.33 -3.08 3.89
C GLY A 19 6.99 -4.32 4.51
N SER A 20 6.77 -4.62 5.79
CA SER A 20 7.44 -5.76 6.44
C SER A 20 6.74 -7.11 6.21
N LYS A 21 5.46 -7.13 5.79
CA LYS A 21 4.67 -8.36 5.62
C LYS A 21 3.63 -8.21 4.50
N GLY A 22 3.11 -9.36 4.02
CA GLY A 22 1.97 -9.45 3.11
C GLY A 22 2.10 -8.60 1.86
N ILE A 23 1.03 -7.92 1.46
CA ILE A 23 0.96 -7.13 0.21
C ILE A 23 2.03 -6.05 0.16
N GLY A 24 2.24 -5.32 1.26
CA GLY A 24 3.27 -4.27 1.29
C GLY A 24 4.68 -4.81 1.07
N LYS A 25 5.01 -5.98 1.64
CA LYS A 25 6.30 -6.66 1.39
C LYS A 25 6.43 -7.07 -0.08
N GLY A 26 5.39 -7.68 -0.65
CA GLY A 26 5.41 -8.07 -2.07
C GLY A 26 5.59 -6.87 -3.01
N ILE A 27 4.92 -5.75 -2.73
CA ILE A 27 5.12 -4.50 -3.48
C ILE A 27 6.55 -3.98 -3.30
N ALA A 28 7.09 -3.93 -2.08
CA ALA A 28 8.45 -3.48 -1.81
C ALA A 28 9.49 -4.32 -2.57
N GLN A 29 9.32 -5.64 -2.57
CA GLN A 29 10.17 -6.58 -3.32
C GLN A 29 10.08 -6.34 -4.83
N SER A 30 8.88 -6.09 -5.36
CA SER A 30 8.68 -5.79 -6.78
C SER A 30 9.37 -4.48 -7.21
N LEU A 31 9.24 -3.41 -6.39
CA LEU A 31 9.93 -2.14 -6.65
C LEU A 31 11.45 -2.32 -6.61
N ALA A 32 11.97 -3.06 -5.63
CA ALA A 32 13.39 -3.37 -5.51
C ALA A 32 13.89 -4.19 -6.70
N ALA A 33 13.14 -5.22 -7.13
CA ALA A 33 13.47 -6.02 -8.31
C ALA A 33 13.50 -5.21 -9.62
N ALA A 34 12.68 -4.14 -9.71
CA ALA A 34 12.71 -3.19 -10.83
C ALA A 34 13.85 -2.15 -10.72
N GLY A 35 14.67 -2.20 -9.66
CA GLY A 35 15.88 -1.40 -9.48
C GLY A 35 15.79 -0.23 -8.50
N ALA A 36 14.67 -0.06 -7.78
CA ALA A 36 14.54 0.99 -6.77
C ALA A 36 15.34 0.66 -5.49
N SER A 37 15.88 1.69 -4.83
CA SER A 37 16.24 1.60 -3.42
C SER A 37 15.00 1.81 -2.56
N VAL A 38 14.75 0.96 -1.57
CA VAL A 38 13.48 0.96 -0.83
C VAL A 38 13.71 1.09 0.67
N VAL A 39 12.96 1.97 1.32
CA VAL A 39 12.70 1.90 2.77
C VAL A 39 11.37 1.20 2.98
N ILE A 40 11.37 0.17 3.83
CA ILE A 40 10.14 -0.46 4.34
C ILE A 40 9.91 -0.05 5.77
N SER A 41 8.65 0.19 6.13
CA SER A 41 8.30 0.59 7.49
C SER A 41 7.15 -0.22 8.07
N SER A 42 7.24 -0.52 9.35
CA SER A 42 6.18 -1.04 10.21
C SER A 42 6.49 -0.66 11.67
N ARG A 43 5.65 -1.07 12.63
CA ARG A 43 5.88 -0.77 14.05
C ARG A 43 7.01 -1.58 14.69
N SER A 44 7.40 -2.70 14.09
CA SER A 44 8.44 -3.60 14.60
C SER A 44 9.74 -3.42 13.80
N GLN A 45 10.79 -2.92 14.45
CA GLN A 45 12.11 -2.80 13.81
C GLN A 45 12.65 -4.16 13.40
N MET A 46 12.51 -5.17 14.24
CA MET A 46 12.96 -6.53 13.94
C MET A 46 12.29 -7.10 12.68
N ASP A 47 10.96 -6.91 12.50
CA ASP A 47 10.26 -7.35 11.30
C ASP A 47 10.71 -6.57 10.06
N CYS A 48 10.97 -5.26 10.21
CA CYS A 48 11.50 -4.42 9.13
C CYS A 48 12.90 -4.90 8.72
N ASP A 49 13.81 -5.11 9.66
CA ASP A 49 15.20 -5.53 9.37
C ASP A 49 15.23 -6.90 8.69
N LYS A 50 14.47 -7.87 9.22
CA LYS A 50 14.35 -9.20 8.62
C LYS A 50 13.85 -9.15 7.18
N SER A 51 12.81 -8.38 6.93
CA SER A 51 12.23 -8.28 5.58
C SER A 51 13.10 -7.48 4.63
N ALA A 52 13.76 -6.43 5.11
CA ALA A 52 14.71 -5.64 4.33
C ALA A 52 15.92 -6.48 3.88
N ALA A 53 16.47 -7.29 4.78
CA ALA A 53 17.56 -8.21 4.46
C ALA A 53 17.14 -9.23 3.38
N ALA A 54 15.96 -9.85 3.53
CA ALA A 54 15.45 -10.82 2.55
C ALA A 54 15.20 -10.18 1.17
N ILE A 55 14.65 -8.95 1.12
CA ILE A 55 14.45 -8.21 -0.14
C ILE A 55 15.81 -7.88 -0.78
N THR A 56 16.77 -7.42 0.00
CA THR A 56 18.12 -7.11 -0.51
C THR A 56 18.79 -8.36 -1.07
N GLU A 57 18.72 -9.48 -0.38
CA GLU A 57 19.29 -10.76 -0.81
C GLU A 57 18.64 -11.24 -2.13
N SER A 58 17.31 -11.19 -2.23
CA SER A 58 16.59 -11.73 -3.39
C SER A 58 16.66 -10.84 -4.64
N THR A 59 16.87 -9.50 -4.48
CA THR A 59 16.79 -8.55 -5.59
C THR A 59 18.14 -7.90 -5.94
N GLY A 60 19.10 -7.94 -5.04
CA GLY A 60 20.36 -7.20 -5.16
C GLY A 60 20.22 -5.67 -4.97
N SER A 61 18.99 -5.16 -4.76
CA SER A 61 18.74 -3.74 -4.55
C SER A 61 18.77 -3.40 -3.07
N ARG A 62 19.17 -2.15 -2.75
CA ARG A 62 19.23 -1.68 -1.36
C ARG A 62 17.83 -1.59 -0.75
N CYS A 63 17.57 -2.36 0.31
CA CYS A 63 16.37 -2.26 1.11
C CYS A 63 16.72 -2.03 2.59
N ILE A 64 16.01 -1.10 3.26
CA ILE A 64 16.29 -0.70 4.65
C ILE A 64 15.00 -0.71 5.44
N GLY A 65 15.07 -1.20 6.68
CA GLY A 65 13.96 -1.22 7.63
C GLY A 65 14.00 0.00 8.55
N ILE A 66 12.85 0.70 8.69
CA ILE A 66 12.68 1.79 9.66
C ILE A 66 11.36 1.59 10.40
N ALA A 67 11.43 1.45 11.73
CA ALA A 67 10.21 1.34 12.54
C ALA A 67 9.52 2.70 12.70
N ALA A 68 8.20 2.72 12.51
CA ALA A 68 7.38 3.90 12.77
C ALA A 68 5.93 3.55 13.09
N ASP A 69 5.30 4.36 13.92
CA ASP A 69 3.85 4.34 14.11
C ASP A 69 3.21 5.50 13.33
N ILE A 70 2.57 5.16 12.22
CA ILE A 70 1.90 6.13 11.35
C ILE A 70 0.54 6.63 11.87
N SER A 71 0.03 6.09 12.97
CA SER A 71 -1.19 6.58 13.60
C SER A 71 -1.03 8.00 14.17
N THR A 72 0.21 8.48 14.31
CA THR A 72 0.58 9.78 14.84
C THR A 72 1.33 10.63 13.79
N LYS A 73 1.12 11.96 13.87
CA LYS A 73 1.83 12.91 13.01
C LYS A 73 3.35 12.85 13.21
N GLY A 74 3.80 12.82 14.47
CA GLY A 74 5.23 12.75 14.78
C GLY A 74 5.91 11.50 14.25
N GLY A 75 5.23 10.32 14.34
CA GLY A 75 5.75 9.07 13.78
C GLY A 75 5.94 9.14 12.26
N VAL A 76 5.00 9.77 11.54
CA VAL A 76 5.12 9.97 10.10
C VAL A 76 6.24 10.95 9.75
N GLU A 77 6.34 12.08 10.44
CA GLU A 77 7.37 13.10 10.19
C GLU A 77 8.78 12.53 10.41
N VAL A 78 8.99 11.78 11.49
CA VAL A 78 10.26 11.11 11.78
C VAL A 78 10.59 10.07 10.69
N LEU A 79 9.62 9.25 10.26
CA LEU A 79 9.82 8.26 9.21
C LEU A 79 10.26 8.92 7.89
N VAL A 80 9.57 9.97 7.47
CA VAL A 80 9.89 10.68 6.22
C VAL A 80 11.29 11.32 6.31
N ALA A 81 11.60 11.99 7.43
CA ALA A 81 12.91 12.60 7.64
C ALA A 81 14.05 11.56 7.62
N GLN A 82 13.87 10.42 8.29
CA GLN A 82 14.87 9.33 8.28
C GLN A 82 15.01 8.70 6.90
N THR A 83 13.92 8.55 6.15
CA THR A 83 13.95 8.03 4.78
C THR A 83 14.75 8.96 3.87
N VAL A 84 14.49 10.27 3.93
CA VAL A 84 15.24 11.27 3.15
C VAL A 84 16.70 11.31 3.56
N ALA A 85 17.00 11.28 4.87
CA ALA A 85 18.41 11.24 5.34
C ALA A 85 19.15 9.99 4.85
N THR A 86 18.46 8.88 4.66
CA THR A 86 19.06 7.58 4.30
C THR A 86 19.21 7.40 2.79
N LEU A 87 18.23 7.84 1.98
CA LEU A 87 18.18 7.63 0.53
C LEU A 87 18.30 8.94 -0.28
N GLY A 88 18.31 10.10 0.36
CA GLY A 88 18.45 11.41 -0.29
C GLY A 88 17.13 12.04 -0.69
N HIS A 89 16.17 11.25 -1.18
CA HIS A 89 14.86 11.73 -1.63
C HIS A 89 13.82 10.60 -1.62
N ILE A 90 12.56 10.92 -1.93
CA ILE A 90 11.47 9.94 -2.06
C ILE A 90 10.75 10.20 -3.38
N ASP A 91 10.89 9.28 -4.35
CA ASP A 91 10.16 9.31 -5.62
C ASP A 91 8.82 8.57 -5.53
N ILE A 92 8.77 7.52 -4.71
CA ILE A 92 7.64 6.58 -4.64
C ILE A 92 7.19 6.45 -3.20
N LEU A 93 5.89 6.66 -2.95
CA LEU A 93 5.25 6.32 -1.68
C LEU A 93 4.21 5.21 -1.90
N VAL A 94 4.30 4.16 -1.10
CA VAL A 94 3.27 3.11 -1.02
C VAL A 94 2.69 3.08 0.38
N ASN A 95 1.39 3.34 0.52
CA ASN A 95 0.66 3.24 1.77
C ASN A 95 -0.06 1.90 1.84
N SER A 96 0.55 0.90 2.50
CA SER A 96 0.03 -0.46 2.64
C SER A 96 -0.19 -0.91 4.09
N ALA A 97 0.11 -0.05 5.07
CA ALA A 97 -0.18 -0.38 6.46
C ALA A 97 -1.69 -0.55 6.69
N GLY A 98 -2.05 -1.56 7.46
CA GLY A 98 -3.45 -1.87 7.70
C GLY A 98 -3.70 -2.56 9.04
N THR A 99 -4.89 -2.32 9.56
CA THR A 99 -5.45 -3.02 10.73
C THR A 99 -6.96 -3.12 10.57
N THR A 100 -7.60 -4.01 11.30
CA THR A 100 -9.05 -4.12 11.34
C THR A 100 -9.50 -4.53 12.75
N VAL A 101 -10.72 -4.15 13.08
CA VAL A 101 -11.47 -4.72 14.20
C VAL A 101 -12.67 -5.41 13.61
N ARG A 102 -12.95 -6.63 14.06
CA ARG A 102 -14.05 -7.46 13.55
C ARG A 102 -15.00 -7.78 14.68
N LYS A 103 -16.16 -7.12 14.69
CA LYS A 103 -17.28 -7.36 15.58
C LYS A 103 -18.57 -6.69 15.07
N PRO A 104 -19.76 -7.07 15.56
CA PRO A 104 -21.01 -6.39 15.23
C PRO A 104 -20.93 -4.89 15.47
N THR A 105 -21.50 -4.09 14.57
CA THR A 105 -21.41 -2.62 14.63
C THR A 105 -21.98 -2.04 15.93
N VAL A 106 -23.02 -2.65 16.49
CA VAL A 106 -23.65 -2.21 17.75
C VAL A 106 -22.74 -2.37 18.97
N ASP A 107 -21.70 -3.21 18.86
CA ASP A 107 -20.73 -3.47 19.92
C ASP A 107 -19.39 -2.73 19.72
N PHE A 108 -19.26 -1.92 18.63
CA PHE A 108 -18.06 -1.12 18.41
C PHE A 108 -17.95 -0.04 19.47
N THR A 109 -16.76 0.08 20.06
CA THR A 109 -16.42 1.24 20.88
C THR A 109 -15.79 2.34 20.04
N GLU A 110 -15.73 3.56 20.59
CA GLU A 110 -15.02 4.67 19.96
C GLU A 110 -13.53 4.32 19.74
N GLU A 111 -12.90 3.62 20.69
CA GLU A 111 -11.51 3.20 20.60
C GLU A 111 -11.29 2.17 19.47
N ASP A 112 -12.24 1.25 19.24
CA ASP A 112 -12.17 0.31 18.12
C ASP A 112 -12.25 1.04 16.77
N TRP A 113 -13.14 2.03 16.69
CA TRP A 113 -13.28 2.88 15.52
C TRP A 113 -12.00 3.66 15.27
N ASP A 114 -11.52 4.39 16.27
CA ASP A 114 -10.33 5.25 16.18
C ASP A 114 -9.07 4.45 15.88
N ARG A 115 -8.92 3.27 16.47
CA ARG A 115 -7.80 2.37 16.16
C ARG A 115 -7.69 2.06 14.68
N VAL A 116 -8.81 1.84 14.00
CA VAL A 116 -8.83 1.56 12.56
C VAL A 116 -8.65 2.84 11.76
N GLN A 117 -9.39 3.92 12.09
CA GLN A 117 -9.32 5.19 11.36
C GLN A 117 -7.94 5.84 11.46
N ASN A 118 -7.31 5.81 12.63
CA ASN A 118 -5.99 6.41 12.84
C ASN A 118 -4.90 5.77 11.97
N VAL A 119 -4.99 4.46 11.69
CA VAL A 119 -4.02 3.76 10.84
C VAL A 119 -4.45 3.81 9.37
N GLN A 120 -5.69 3.42 9.07
CA GLN A 120 -6.16 3.16 7.71
C GLN A 120 -6.50 4.42 6.90
N LEU A 121 -6.83 5.53 7.58
CA LEU A 121 -7.22 6.77 6.92
C LEU A 121 -6.32 7.94 7.32
N LYS A 122 -6.29 8.31 8.60
CA LYS A 122 -5.49 9.44 9.09
C LYS A 122 -4.00 9.24 8.83
N GLY A 123 -3.46 8.05 9.12
CA GLY A 123 -2.05 7.73 8.87
C GLY A 123 -1.69 7.78 7.38
N VAL A 124 -2.57 7.29 6.51
CA VAL A 124 -2.40 7.39 5.05
C VAL A 124 -2.41 8.86 4.61
N PHE A 125 -3.35 9.67 5.12
CA PHE A 125 -3.38 11.11 4.85
C PHE A 125 -2.09 11.81 5.29
N LEU A 126 -1.64 11.58 6.51
CA LEU A 126 -0.42 12.19 7.06
C LEU A 126 0.83 11.80 6.24
N ALA A 127 0.93 10.55 5.82
CA ALA A 127 2.02 10.07 4.96
C ALA A 127 1.97 10.74 3.57
N CYS A 128 0.79 10.78 2.93
CA CYS A 128 0.62 11.51 1.68
C CYS A 128 0.98 12.99 1.82
N GLN A 129 0.55 13.65 2.91
CA GLN A 129 0.83 15.07 3.16
C GLN A 129 2.34 15.32 3.34
N ALA A 130 3.03 14.53 4.16
CA ALA A 130 4.44 14.72 4.46
C ALA A 130 5.33 14.44 3.22
N VAL A 131 5.07 13.32 2.53
CA VAL A 131 5.83 12.95 1.32
C VAL A 131 5.46 13.86 0.15
N GLY A 132 4.18 14.21 -0.02
CA GLY A 132 3.73 15.14 -1.07
C GLY A 132 4.39 16.51 -0.93
N ARG A 133 4.49 17.04 0.29
CA ARG A 133 5.23 18.27 0.58
C ARG A 133 6.70 18.14 0.16
N HIS A 134 7.37 17.07 0.57
CA HIS A 134 8.75 16.80 0.18
C HIS A 134 8.91 16.74 -1.36
N MET A 135 8.02 16.05 -2.06
CA MET A 135 8.03 15.95 -3.52
C MET A 135 7.86 17.32 -4.19
N ILE A 136 6.93 18.15 -3.70
CA ILE A 136 6.65 19.49 -4.24
C ILE A 136 7.84 20.43 -4.01
N GLU A 137 8.35 20.50 -2.78
CA GLU A 137 9.47 21.37 -2.41
C GLU A 137 10.77 20.99 -3.15
N SER A 138 10.98 19.68 -3.38
CA SER A 138 12.13 19.14 -4.11
C SER A 138 11.90 19.02 -5.62
N GLN A 139 10.76 19.47 -6.15
CA GLN A 139 10.38 19.38 -7.58
C GLN A 139 10.43 17.94 -8.15
N ILE A 140 10.11 16.95 -7.34
CA ILE A 140 10.09 15.55 -7.73
C ILE A 140 8.73 15.21 -8.36
N LYS A 141 8.73 14.67 -9.57
CA LYS A 141 7.55 14.11 -10.24
C LYS A 141 7.23 12.74 -9.63
N GLY A 142 6.64 12.73 -8.44
CA GLY A 142 6.47 11.56 -7.59
C GLY A 142 5.36 10.61 -8.02
N ARG A 143 5.35 9.43 -7.39
CA ARG A 143 4.34 8.38 -7.57
C ARG A 143 3.81 7.95 -6.20
N ILE A 144 2.51 8.08 -5.97
CA ILE A 144 1.86 7.69 -4.71
C ILE A 144 0.86 6.57 -5.00
N ILE A 145 1.01 5.46 -4.30
CA ILE A 145 0.16 4.28 -4.41
C ILE A 145 -0.48 3.99 -3.05
N ASN A 146 -1.80 4.16 -2.97
CA ASN A 146 -2.56 3.87 -1.76
C ASN A 146 -3.18 2.47 -1.85
N VAL A 147 -2.89 1.58 -0.90
CA VAL A 147 -3.55 0.27 -0.85
C VAL A 147 -4.91 0.42 -0.16
N SER A 148 -5.96 0.40 -0.98
CA SER A 148 -7.36 0.38 -0.55
C SER A 148 -7.84 -1.07 -0.35
N SER A 149 -9.01 -1.44 -0.85
CA SER A 149 -9.62 -2.78 -0.78
C SER A 149 -10.81 -2.87 -1.73
N ILE A 150 -11.19 -4.08 -2.14
CA ILE A 150 -12.52 -4.33 -2.74
C ILE A 150 -13.66 -3.86 -1.82
N ASN A 151 -13.45 -3.88 -0.49
CA ASN A 151 -14.42 -3.42 0.50
C ASN A 151 -14.72 -1.90 0.43
N ALA A 152 -13.99 -1.14 -0.36
CA ALA A 152 -14.31 0.24 -0.68
C ALA A 152 -15.40 0.37 -1.77
N ARG A 153 -15.70 -0.71 -2.50
CA ARG A 153 -16.75 -0.80 -3.53
C ARG A 153 -17.88 -1.73 -3.14
N VAL A 154 -17.55 -2.88 -2.56
CA VAL A 154 -18.49 -3.89 -2.12
C VAL A 154 -18.20 -4.27 -0.67
N VAL A 155 -19.20 -4.72 0.08
CA VAL A 155 -18.99 -5.24 1.43
C VAL A 155 -18.91 -6.76 1.33
N ALA A 156 -17.70 -7.28 1.20
CA ALA A 156 -17.50 -8.71 1.00
C ALA A 156 -17.83 -9.57 2.23
N ARG A 157 -17.76 -9.00 3.44
CA ARG A 157 -18.11 -9.68 4.70
C ARG A 157 -18.60 -8.66 5.75
N PRO A 158 -19.48 -9.07 6.67
CA PRO A 158 -19.96 -8.22 7.76
C PRO A 158 -18.88 -7.94 8.82
N ASP A 159 -19.24 -7.17 9.82
CA ASP A 159 -18.49 -6.93 11.06
C ASP A 159 -17.16 -6.16 10.90
N ILE A 160 -17.04 -5.34 9.86
CA ILE A 160 -15.85 -4.56 9.54
C ILE A 160 -16.18 -3.11 9.16
N VAL A 161 -17.21 -2.52 9.77
CA VAL A 161 -17.74 -1.20 9.38
C VAL A 161 -16.68 -0.11 9.34
N SER A 162 -15.82 -0.01 10.35
CA SER A 162 -14.74 0.99 10.42
C SER A 162 -13.72 0.82 9.30
N TYR A 163 -13.38 -0.43 8.94
CA TYR A 163 -12.48 -0.74 7.83
C TYR A 163 -13.08 -0.34 6.48
N VAL A 164 -14.34 -0.69 6.22
CA VAL A 164 -15.05 -0.35 4.98
C VAL A 164 -15.10 1.18 4.80
N ALA A 165 -15.47 1.90 5.86
CA ALA A 165 -15.50 3.36 5.86
C ALA A 165 -14.13 3.97 5.53
N ALA A 166 -13.06 3.50 6.20
CA ALA A 166 -11.70 3.97 5.95
C ALA A 166 -11.24 3.70 4.50
N LYS A 167 -11.48 2.49 3.98
CA LYS A 167 -11.06 2.14 2.62
C LYS A 167 -11.84 2.88 1.54
N GLY A 168 -13.14 3.16 1.76
CA GLY A 168 -13.92 4.05 0.91
C GLY A 168 -13.37 5.48 0.91
N ALA A 169 -13.06 6.01 2.10
CA ALA A 169 -12.45 7.35 2.23
C ALA A 169 -11.09 7.44 1.54
N VAL A 170 -10.23 6.42 1.65
CA VAL A 170 -8.92 6.37 0.95
C VAL A 170 -9.10 6.44 -0.57
N MET A 171 -10.12 5.79 -1.15
CA MET A 171 -10.38 5.90 -2.60
C MET A 171 -10.72 7.33 -3.01
N GLN A 172 -11.58 8.03 -2.26
CA GLN A 172 -11.93 9.42 -2.59
C GLN A 172 -10.78 10.39 -2.32
N MET A 173 -10.03 10.19 -1.24
CA MET A 173 -8.81 10.95 -0.94
C MET A 173 -7.77 10.79 -2.06
N THR A 174 -7.60 9.60 -2.61
CA THR A 174 -6.72 9.34 -3.77
C THR A 174 -7.08 10.23 -4.95
N LYS A 175 -8.37 10.35 -5.28
CA LYS A 175 -8.84 11.22 -6.38
C LYS A 175 -8.61 12.71 -6.09
N ALA A 176 -8.89 13.15 -4.86
CA ALA A 176 -8.69 14.53 -4.45
C ALA A 176 -7.21 14.95 -4.58
N LEU A 177 -6.30 14.13 -4.02
CA LEU A 177 -4.86 14.37 -4.11
C LEU A 177 -4.34 14.31 -5.56
N ALA A 178 -4.88 13.41 -6.38
CA ALA A 178 -4.53 13.31 -7.79
C ALA A 178 -4.85 14.60 -8.56
N VAL A 179 -6.03 15.19 -8.33
CA VAL A 179 -6.43 16.44 -8.96
C VAL A 179 -5.57 17.60 -8.48
N GLU A 180 -5.33 17.69 -7.16
CA GLU A 180 -4.56 18.77 -6.56
C GLU A 180 -3.08 18.77 -7.01
N TRP A 181 -2.48 17.59 -7.09
CA TRP A 181 -1.01 17.45 -7.28
C TRP A 181 -0.59 17.15 -8.71
N ALA A 182 -1.52 16.96 -9.64
CA ALA A 182 -1.21 16.75 -11.06
C ALA A 182 -0.37 17.89 -11.65
N GLN A 183 -0.60 19.13 -11.22
CA GLN A 183 0.16 20.31 -11.65
C GLN A 183 1.66 20.25 -11.31
N TYR A 184 2.02 19.46 -10.29
CA TYR A 184 3.43 19.21 -9.89
C TYR A 184 4.01 17.96 -10.56
N GLY A 185 3.26 17.28 -11.43
CA GLY A 185 3.66 16.02 -12.06
C GLY A 185 3.64 14.81 -11.11
N ILE A 186 2.98 14.92 -9.94
CA ILE A 186 2.79 13.83 -9.00
C ILE A 186 1.52 13.06 -9.39
N THR A 187 1.62 11.74 -9.51
CA THR A 187 0.46 10.87 -9.70
C THR A 187 0.07 10.19 -8.39
N VAL A 188 -1.23 10.09 -8.14
CA VAL A 188 -1.77 9.42 -6.96
C VAL A 188 -2.82 8.41 -7.41
N ASN A 189 -2.57 7.12 -7.18
CA ASN A 189 -3.46 6.03 -7.57
C ASN A 189 -3.72 5.08 -6.40
N ALA A 190 -4.73 4.24 -6.50
CA ALA A 190 -5.01 3.22 -5.50
C ALA A 190 -5.00 1.81 -6.11
N LEU A 191 -4.50 0.86 -5.33
CA LEU A 191 -4.67 -0.57 -5.53
C LEU A 191 -5.77 -1.07 -4.60
N ALA A 192 -6.72 -1.83 -5.12
CA ALA A 192 -7.82 -2.41 -4.37
C ALA A 192 -7.74 -3.95 -4.37
N PRO A 193 -7.03 -4.53 -3.40
CA PRO A 193 -6.91 -5.98 -3.27
C PRO A 193 -8.24 -6.67 -3.02
N GLY A 194 -8.42 -7.86 -3.62
CA GLY A 194 -9.38 -8.85 -3.20
C GLY A 194 -8.87 -9.67 -2.00
N PHE A 195 -9.03 -10.98 -2.08
CA PHE A 195 -8.58 -11.91 -1.05
C PHE A 195 -7.17 -12.43 -1.38
N PHE A 196 -6.22 -12.10 -0.51
CA PHE A 196 -4.82 -12.50 -0.57
C PHE A 196 -4.44 -13.27 0.69
N GLU A 197 -3.53 -14.24 0.58
CA GLU A 197 -3.02 -14.97 1.73
C GLU A 197 -2.03 -14.09 2.50
N THR A 198 -2.51 -13.51 3.60
CA THR A 198 -1.75 -12.61 4.47
C THR A 198 -2.07 -12.89 5.94
N GLU A 199 -1.28 -12.38 6.88
CA GLU A 199 -1.61 -12.48 8.31
C GLU A 199 -2.99 -11.90 8.65
N LEU A 200 -3.41 -10.84 7.94
CA LEU A 200 -4.72 -10.20 8.17
C LEU A 200 -5.90 -11.11 7.77
N THR A 201 -5.69 -11.97 6.77
CA THR A 201 -6.71 -12.86 6.21
C THR A 201 -6.57 -14.31 6.69
N LYS A 202 -5.49 -14.64 7.39
CA LYS A 202 -5.14 -15.99 7.84
C LYS A 202 -6.31 -16.73 8.51
N VAL A 203 -6.97 -16.06 9.46
CA VAL A 203 -8.11 -16.66 10.20
C VAL A 203 -9.26 -17.05 9.24
N LEU A 204 -9.49 -16.29 8.17
CA LEU A 204 -10.49 -16.62 7.15
C LEU A 204 -10.03 -17.79 6.27
N MET A 205 -8.75 -17.87 5.97
CA MET A 205 -8.17 -18.89 5.10
C MET A 205 -8.04 -20.26 5.80
N GLU A 206 -7.85 -20.26 7.11
CA GLU A 206 -7.74 -21.47 7.94
C GLU A 206 -9.10 -22.14 8.24
N ALA A 207 -10.23 -21.44 8.00
CA ALA A 207 -11.56 -22.00 8.14
C ALA A 207 -12.05 -22.62 6.81
N PRO A 208 -12.12 -23.96 6.66
CA PRO A 208 -12.38 -24.61 5.36
C PRO A 208 -13.67 -24.17 4.69
N ALA A 209 -14.76 -24.03 5.46
CA ALA A 209 -16.06 -23.62 4.93
C ALA A 209 -16.02 -22.17 4.40
N ILE A 210 -15.35 -21.26 5.10
CA ILE A 210 -15.19 -19.86 4.68
C ILE A 210 -14.29 -19.81 3.45
N ARG A 211 -13.19 -20.56 3.45
CA ARG A 211 -12.27 -20.64 2.32
C ARG A 211 -12.97 -21.10 1.05
N GLU A 212 -13.77 -22.15 1.13
CA GLU A 212 -14.54 -22.68 0.00
C GLU A 212 -15.59 -21.68 -0.48
N GLU A 213 -16.31 -21.05 0.43
CA GLU A 213 -17.30 -19.98 0.13
C GLU A 213 -16.64 -18.84 -0.67
N LEU A 214 -15.49 -18.34 -0.19
CA LEU A 214 -14.75 -17.26 -0.87
C LEU A 214 -14.29 -17.69 -2.27
N LEU A 215 -13.73 -18.89 -2.41
CA LEU A 215 -13.28 -19.41 -3.70
C LEU A 215 -14.44 -19.59 -4.71
N ARG A 216 -15.66 -19.87 -4.24
CA ARG A 216 -16.84 -19.92 -5.13
C ARG A 216 -17.14 -18.56 -5.75
N HIS A 217 -16.94 -17.46 -4.98
CA HIS A 217 -17.20 -16.09 -5.42
C HIS A 217 -16.02 -15.43 -6.17
N ILE A 218 -14.82 -16.02 -6.17
CA ILE A 218 -13.69 -15.52 -6.94
C ILE A 218 -13.69 -16.18 -8.33
N PRO A 219 -13.92 -15.47 -9.45
CA PRO A 219 -13.90 -16.06 -10.78
C PRO A 219 -12.59 -16.78 -11.13
N ALA A 220 -11.45 -16.25 -10.70
CA ALA A 220 -10.13 -16.86 -10.90
C ALA A 220 -9.90 -18.15 -10.11
N LYS A 221 -10.83 -18.54 -9.21
CA LYS A 221 -10.80 -19.79 -8.40
C LYS A 221 -9.55 -19.99 -7.56
N ARG A 222 -8.84 -18.93 -7.25
CA ARG A 222 -7.69 -18.91 -6.35
C ARG A 222 -7.65 -17.61 -5.54
N PHE A 223 -6.94 -17.63 -4.44
CA PHE A 223 -6.53 -16.41 -3.75
C PHE A 223 -5.36 -15.74 -4.48
N GLY A 224 -5.19 -14.46 -4.24
CA GLY A 224 -4.06 -13.72 -4.76
C GLY A 224 -2.78 -14.04 -3.96
N ASP A 225 -1.66 -14.04 -4.68
CA ASP A 225 -0.32 -14.14 -4.11
C ASP A 225 0.24 -12.73 -3.92
N PRO A 226 0.58 -12.32 -2.67
CA PRO A 226 1.12 -11.00 -2.39
C PRO A 226 2.43 -10.67 -3.14
N GLU A 227 3.24 -11.66 -3.48
CA GLU A 227 4.56 -11.45 -4.09
C GLU A 227 4.48 -11.28 -5.61
N THR A 228 3.53 -11.94 -6.27
CA THR A 228 3.47 -11.98 -7.74
C THR A 228 2.32 -11.19 -8.34
N ASP A 229 1.11 -11.24 -7.75
CA ASP A 229 -0.09 -10.66 -8.38
C ASP A 229 -0.12 -9.12 -8.31
N PHE A 230 0.69 -8.50 -7.46
CA PHE A 230 0.85 -7.04 -7.43
C PHE A 230 2.06 -6.53 -8.21
N ALA A 231 3.00 -7.40 -8.60
CA ALA A 231 4.29 -6.98 -9.14
C ALA A 231 4.13 -6.06 -10.38
N GLY A 232 3.44 -6.52 -11.40
CA GLY A 232 3.30 -5.78 -12.66
C GLY A 232 2.62 -4.42 -12.49
N ILE A 233 1.48 -4.39 -11.80
CA ILE A 233 0.73 -3.14 -11.62
C ILE A 233 1.46 -2.15 -10.70
N SER A 234 2.17 -2.64 -9.67
CA SER A 234 2.92 -1.77 -8.76
C SER A 234 4.12 -1.13 -9.46
N ILE A 235 4.87 -1.89 -10.26
CA ILE A 235 5.97 -1.36 -11.08
C ILE A 235 5.44 -0.34 -12.10
N CYS A 236 4.33 -0.66 -12.79
CA CYS A 236 3.69 0.27 -13.72
C CYS A 236 3.36 1.60 -13.06
N LEU A 237 2.63 1.57 -11.93
CA LEU A 237 2.19 2.78 -11.23
C LEU A 237 3.34 3.56 -10.57
N ALA A 238 4.44 2.89 -10.23
CA ALA A 238 5.63 3.51 -9.65
C ALA A 238 6.59 4.10 -10.69
N SER A 239 6.42 3.81 -11.96
CA SER A 239 7.35 4.13 -13.05
C SER A 239 6.83 5.22 -14.00
N ASP A 240 7.63 5.55 -14.99
CA ASP A 240 7.26 6.50 -16.04
C ASP A 240 6.26 5.90 -17.07
N ALA A 241 6.00 4.58 -17.02
CA ALA A 241 4.98 3.94 -17.83
C ALA A 241 3.55 4.42 -17.50
N SER A 242 3.33 5.03 -16.32
CA SER A 242 2.02 5.53 -15.88
C SER A 242 1.97 7.03 -15.64
N GLN A 243 2.86 7.83 -16.22
CA GLN A 243 2.95 9.27 -15.94
C GLN A 243 1.68 10.08 -16.26
N TYR A 244 0.75 9.53 -17.06
CA TYR A 244 -0.55 10.15 -17.37
C TYR A 244 -1.71 9.45 -16.67
N THR A 245 -1.43 8.51 -15.76
CA THR A 245 -2.42 7.75 -14.99
C THR A 245 -2.46 8.27 -13.57
N THR A 246 -3.53 9.00 -13.20
CA THR A 246 -3.70 9.53 -11.85
C THR A 246 -5.18 9.49 -11.44
N GLY A 247 -5.45 9.37 -10.14
CA GLY A 247 -6.79 9.28 -9.57
C GLY A 247 -7.51 7.96 -9.81
N GLN A 248 -6.81 6.95 -10.34
CA GLN A 248 -7.42 5.67 -10.72
C GLN A 248 -7.39 4.66 -9.57
N ILE A 249 -8.36 3.75 -9.62
CA ILE A 249 -8.50 2.65 -8.68
C ILE A 249 -8.37 1.35 -9.46
N PHE A 250 -7.32 0.58 -9.18
CA PHE A 250 -7.05 -0.70 -9.84
C PHE A 250 -7.42 -1.86 -8.93
N TYR A 251 -8.43 -2.63 -9.34
CA TYR A 251 -8.84 -3.83 -8.63
C TYR A 251 -7.94 -5.00 -8.99
N VAL A 252 -7.35 -5.64 -7.98
CA VAL A 252 -6.53 -6.85 -8.11
C VAL A 252 -7.20 -7.91 -7.26
N ASP A 253 -8.23 -8.56 -7.81
CA ASP A 253 -9.21 -9.31 -7.02
C ASP A 253 -9.68 -10.63 -7.67
N GLY A 254 -9.04 -11.04 -8.75
CA GLY A 254 -9.43 -12.26 -9.48
C GLY A 254 -10.83 -12.20 -10.09
N GLY A 255 -11.36 -10.98 -10.32
CA GLY A 255 -12.68 -10.75 -10.89
C GLY A 255 -13.81 -10.68 -9.85
N TYR A 256 -13.50 -10.70 -8.56
CA TYR A 256 -14.50 -10.72 -7.47
C TYR A 256 -15.52 -9.56 -7.57
N THR A 257 -15.09 -8.36 -7.92
CA THR A 257 -15.97 -7.19 -8.01
C THR A 257 -16.69 -7.03 -9.36
N CYS A 258 -16.51 -7.97 -10.28
CA CYS A 258 -17.14 -7.95 -11.61
C CYS A 258 -18.48 -8.70 -11.67
N ILE A 259 -18.83 -9.48 -10.64
CA ILE A 259 -20.04 -10.29 -10.55
C ILE A 259 -20.89 -9.92 -9.35
#